data_f255f7476afdf8788e942f6fd5784518
#
_entry.id   f255f7476afdf8788e942f6fd5784518
#
_cell.length_a   1.000
_cell.length_b   1.000
_cell.length_c   1.000
_cell.angle_alpha   90.00
_cell.angle_beta   90.00
_cell.angle_gamma   90.00
#
_symmetry.space_group_name_H-M   'P 1'
#
loop_
_entity.id
_entity.type
_entity.pdbx_description
1 polymer ?
#
loop_
_entity_poly.entity_id
_entity_poly.type
_entity_poly.pdbx_seq_one_letter_code
_entity_poly.pdbx_strand_id
1 'polypeptide(L)'
;MAEISTIARPYAVAAYKLGREQNALGKWSEMLGFAAAVANDAQIKAYIQDPKVVSSDLQATFLKVCGDNINENGQNLVKVLVEYGRLSILPEIYSAFEALKAQDEGTLDAQIIAATKISAAETKDLVKRLEAKFGKKIEASISIDSEIIGGIKIIVGDTVIDASVKGQLQNLAYSLTA
;
A
#
# COMPACT_ATOMS: atom_id res chain seq x y z
N MET A 1 -9.76 -19.17 10.51
CA MET A 1 -8.75 -18.35 9.76
C MET A 1 -9.21 -16.92 9.51
N ALA A 2 -10.48 -16.62 9.23
CA ALA A 2 -10.98 -15.25 9.03
C ALA A 2 -10.87 -14.33 10.26
N GLU A 3 -10.96 -14.85 11.48
CA GLU A 3 -10.89 -14.05 12.71
C GLU A 3 -9.49 -13.51 13.01
N ILE A 4 -8.44 -14.26 12.77
CA ILE A 4 -7.05 -13.85 13.06
C ILE A 4 -6.62 -12.71 12.12
N SER A 5 -6.97 -12.80 10.85
CA SER A 5 -6.70 -11.73 9.88
C SER A 5 -7.43 -10.44 10.20
N THR A 6 -8.63 -10.53 10.76
CA THR A 6 -9.43 -9.38 11.22
C THR A 6 -8.76 -8.67 12.40
N ILE A 7 -8.15 -9.45 13.33
CA ILE A 7 -7.42 -8.90 14.48
C ILE A 7 -6.06 -8.32 14.05
N ALA A 8 -5.39 -8.92 13.08
CA ALA A 8 -4.08 -8.46 12.57
C ALA A 8 -4.17 -7.15 11.77
N ARG A 9 -5.28 -6.94 11.04
CA ARG A 9 -5.46 -5.81 10.12
C ARG A 9 -5.23 -4.42 10.74
N PRO A 10 -5.79 -4.06 11.92
CA PRO A 10 -5.57 -2.74 12.50
C PRO A 10 -4.10 -2.47 12.84
N TYR A 11 -3.34 -3.48 13.27
CA TYR A 11 -1.90 -3.35 13.51
C TYR A 11 -1.12 -3.16 12.22
N ALA A 12 -1.44 -3.92 11.17
CA ALA A 12 -0.84 -3.78 9.86
C ALA A 12 -1.11 -2.39 9.25
N VAL A 13 -2.34 -1.87 9.36
CA VAL A 13 -2.71 -0.53 8.89
C VAL A 13 -1.96 0.55 9.66
N ALA A 14 -1.80 0.41 10.98
CA ALA A 14 -1.06 1.36 11.80
C ALA A 14 0.43 1.38 11.40
N ALA A 15 1.06 0.19 11.30
CA ALA A 15 2.45 0.05 10.86
C ALA A 15 2.66 0.62 9.44
N TYR A 16 1.72 0.35 8.53
CA TYR A 16 1.74 0.85 7.16
C TYR A 16 1.67 2.39 7.11
N LYS A 17 0.75 3.01 7.85
CA LYS A 17 0.63 4.48 7.91
C LYS A 17 1.92 5.13 8.41
N LEU A 18 2.49 4.61 9.51
CA LEU A 18 3.76 5.10 10.05
C LEU A 18 4.91 4.90 9.05
N GLY A 19 4.99 3.76 8.40
CA GLY A 19 6.00 3.46 7.39
C GLY A 19 5.89 4.41 6.18
N ARG A 20 4.68 4.76 5.77
CA ARG A 20 4.41 5.70 4.68
C ARG A 20 4.78 7.14 5.07
N GLU A 21 4.39 7.60 6.25
CA GLU A 21 4.73 8.94 6.75
C GLU A 21 6.25 9.15 6.85
N GLN A 22 6.99 8.10 7.20
CA GLN A 22 8.44 8.12 7.32
C GLN A 22 9.17 7.81 6.01
N ASN A 23 8.48 7.54 4.90
CA ASN A 23 9.04 7.05 3.64
C ASN A 23 9.96 5.82 3.85
N ALA A 24 9.60 4.94 4.75
CA ALA A 24 10.42 3.82 5.22
C ALA A 24 9.71 2.46 5.10
N LEU A 25 8.77 2.31 4.13
CA LEU A 25 7.99 1.07 3.93
C LEU A 25 8.89 -0.16 3.73
N GLY A 26 10.02 -0.02 3.02
CA GLY A 26 10.98 -1.11 2.86
C GLY A 26 11.58 -1.56 4.19
N LYS A 27 12.02 -0.63 5.04
CA LYS A 27 12.56 -0.93 6.38
C LYS A 27 11.52 -1.58 7.30
N TRP A 28 10.28 -1.13 7.22
CA TRP A 28 9.17 -1.72 7.97
C TRP A 28 8.88 -3.15 7.51
N SER A 29 8.93 -3.41 6.20
CA SER A 29 8.79 -4.74 5.61
C SER A 29 9.86 -5.71 6.12
N GLU A 30 11.13 -5.32 6.07
CA GLU A 30 12.25 -6.12 6.57
C GLU A 30 12.13 -6.41 8.07
N MET A 31 11.81 -5.37 8.86
CA MET A 31 11.65 -5.47 10.31
C MET A 31 10.49 -6.38 10.71
N LEU A 32 9.31 -6.20 10.09
CA LEU A 32 8.14 -7.04 10.36
C LEU A 32 8.35 -8.48 9.87
N GLY A 33 9.02 -8.67 8.72
CA GLY A 33 9.37 -9.98 8.21
C GLY A 33 10.31 -10.73 9.15
N PHE A 34 11.33 -10.06 9.68
CA PHE A 34 12.23 -10.64 10.69
C PHE A 34 11.49 -10.99 11.98
N ALA A 35 10.70 -10.06 12.52
CA ALA A 35 9.91 -10.29 13.73
C ALA A 35 8.90 -11.44 13.56
N ALA A 36 8.27 -11.54 12.39
CA ALA A 36 7.35 -12.63 12.07
C ALA A 36 8.08 -13.98 11.97
N ALA A 37 9.29 -14.03 11.41
CA ALA A 37 10.11 -15.23 11.37
C ALA A 37 10.49 -15.69 12.77
N VAL A 38 10.93 -14.76 13.65
CA VAL A 38 11.22 -15.04 15.06
C VAL A 38 9.97 -15.55 15.79
N ALA A 39 8.82 -14.92 15.61
CA ALA A 39 7.56 -15.35 16.24
C ALA A 39 7.08 -16.73 15.75
N ASN A 40 7.47 -17.12 14.54
CA ASN A 40 7.12 -18.41 13.94
C ASN A 40 8.10 -19.54 14.30
N ASP A 41 9.24 -19.22 14.93
CA ASP A 41 10.19 -20.22 15.42
C ASP A 41 9.54 -21.13 16.48
N ALA A 42 9.84 -22.43 16.42
CA ALA A 42 9.20 -23.44 17.27
C ALA A 42 9.44 -23.20 18.78
N GLN A 43 10.65 -22.73 19.16
CA GLN A 43 11.00 -22.47 20.55
C GLN A 43 10.31 -21.20 21.06
N ILE A 44 10.30 -20.15 20.25
CA ILE A 44 9.64 -18.87 20.59
C ILE A 44 8.12 -19.07 20.63
N LYS A 45 7.55 -19.84 19.72
CA LYS A 45 6.12 -20.19 19.71
C LYS A 45 5.70 -20.93 21.00
N ALA A 46 6.49 -21.91 21.42
CA ALA A 46 6.26 -22.62 22.68
C ALA A 46 6.36 -21.66 23.88
N TYR A 47 7.32 -20.73 23.86
CA TYR A 47 7.52 -19.73 24.90
C TYR A 47 6.36 -18.72 24.97
N ILE A 48 5.83 -18.28 23.82
CA ILE A 48 4.65 -17.39 23.74
C ILE A 48 3.39 -18.08 24.30
N GLN A 49 3.27 -19.40 24.11
CA GLN A 49 2.11 -20.18 24.53
C GLN A 49 2.18 -20.68 25.97
N ASP A 50 3.33 -20.56 26.65
CA ASP A 50 3.48 -21.01 28.03
C ASP A 50 2.79 -20.02 29.00
N PRO A 51 1.73 -20.46 29.74
CA PRO A 51 1.00 -19.60 30.66
C PRO A 51 1.82 -19.19 31.90
N LYS A 52 2.99 -19.78 32.11
CA LYS A 52 3.89 -19.46 33.25
C LYS A 52 4.81 -18.28 32.93
N VAL A 53 4.92 -17.89 31.67
CA VAL A 53 5.80 -16.81 31.24
C VAL A 53 5.10 -15.45 31.47
N VAL A 54 5.77 -14.61 32.25
CA VAL A 54 5.29 -13.26 32.53
C VAL A 54 5.50 -12.39 31.30
N SER A 55 4.53 -11.51 30.98
CA SER A 55 4.57 -10.64 29.80
C SER A 55 5.85 -9.78 29.71
N SER A 56 6.40 -9.34 30.85
CA SER A 56 7.67 -8.60 30.92
C SER A 56 8.86 -9.42 30.40
N ASP A 57 8.92 -10.69 30.78
CA ASP A 57 10.01 -11.58 30.42
C ASP A 57 9.91 -12.01 28.96
N LEU A 58 8.67 -12.24 28.49
CA LEU A 58 8.39 -12.49 27.08
C LEU A 58 8.83 -11.32 26.22
N GLN A 59 8.46 -10.10 26.61
CA GLN A 59 8.85 -8.88 25.91
C GLN A 59 10.37 -8.72 25.86
N ALA A 60 11.05 -8.83 27.02
CA ALA A 60 12.50 -8.68 27.11
C ALA A 60 13.24 -9.73 26.27
N THR A 61 12.80 -10.99 26.34
CA THR A 61 13.39 -12.08 25.57
C THR A 61 13.19 -11.88 24.07
N PHE A 62 11.97 -11.55 23.65
CA PHE A 62 11.66 -11.33 22.22
C PHE A 62 12.46 -10.15 21.64
N LEU A 63 12.53 -9.02 22.35
CA LEU A 63 13.32 -7.87 21.93
C LEU A 63 14.81 -8.17 21.90
N LYS A 64 15.31 -8.97 22.84
CA LYS A 64 16.72 -9.41 22.87
C LYS A 64 17.07 -10.30 21.67
N VAL A 65 16.17 -11.21 21.29
CA VAL A 65 16.34 -12.06 20.10
C VAL A 65 16.29 -11.24 18.82
N CYS A 66 15.41 -10.24 18.75
CA CYS A 66 15.31 -9.35 17.60
C CYS A 66 16.50 -8.38 17.47
N GLY A 67 17.13 -7.99 18.59
CA GLY A 67 18.31 -7.12 18.61
C GLY A 67 18.12 -5.83 17.82
N ASP A 68 19.14 -5.47 17.04
CA ASP A 68 19.18 -4.23 16.24
C ASP A 68 18.31 -4.27 14.97
N ASN A 69 17.68 -5.42 14.66
CA ASN A 69 16.80 -5.55 13.48
C ASN A 69 15.45 -4.88 13.67
N ILE A 70 15.12 -4.42 14.89
CA ILE A 70 13.87 -3.73 15.19
C ILE A 70 14.18 -2.33 15.71
N ASN A 71 13.64 -1.31 15.01
CA ASN A 71 13.74 0.08 15.43
C ASN A 71 12.80 0.38 16.62
N GLU A 72 12.90 1.59 17.19
CA GLU A 72 12.09 2.03 18.32
C GLU A 72 10.57 1.87 18.09
N ASN A 73 10.09 2.18 16.89
CA ASN A 73 8.67 2.03 16.54
C ASN A 73 8.26 0.54 16.50
N GLY A 74 9.11 -0.34 15.98
CA GLY A 74 8.90 -1.78 15.99
C GLY A 74 8.92 -2.36 17.40
N GLN A 75 9.82 -1.87 18.26
CA GLN A 75 9.82 -2.25 19.68
C GLN A 75 8.51 -1.84 20.38
N ASN A 76 7.98 -0.66 20.08
CA ASN A 76 6.70 -0.21 20.61
C ASN A 76 5.54 -1.07 20.11
N LEU A 77 5.55 -1.47 18.83
CA LEU A 77 4.58 -2.42 18.30
C LEU A 77 4.63 -3.75 19.03
N VAL A 78 5.83 -4.31 19.25
CA VAL A 78 6.02 -5.57 20.00
C VAL A 78 5.49 -5.43 21.43
N LYS A 79 5.78 -4.31 22.14
CA LYS A 79 5.25 -4.04 23.48
C LYS A 79 3.73 -4.11 23.52
N VAL A 80 3.07 -3.42 22.59
CA VAL A 80 1.61 -3.43 22.47
C VAL A 80 1.09 -4.85 22.22
N LEU A 81 1.73 -5.60 21.29
CA LEU A 81 1.30 -6.98 20.99
C LEU A 81 1.46 -7.92 22.18
N VAL A 82 2.52 -7.76 22.99
CA VAL A 82 2.72 -8.55 24.21
C VAL A 82 1.68 -8.19 25.27
N GLU A 83 1.41 -6.90 25.49
CA GLU A 83 0.42 -6.41 26.44
C GLU A 83 -0.98 -6.99 26.19
N TYR A 84 -1.36 -7.09 24.89
CA TYR A 84 -2.66 -7.67 24.50
C TYR A 84 -2.62 -9.19 24.26
N GLY A 85 -1.49 -9.86 24.53
CA GLY A 85 -1.36 -11.31 24.30
C GLY A 85 -1.46 -11.71 22.82
N ARG A 86 -1.06 -10.82 21.90
CA ARG A 86 -1.22 -10.97 20.46
C ARG A 86 0.09 -11.12 19.68
N LEU A 87 1.17 -11.46 20.36
CA LEU A 87 2.47 -11.63 19.73
C LEU A 87 2.46 -12.77 18.68
N SER A 88 1.65 -13.79 18.91
CA SER A 88 1.49 -14.94 18.01
C SER A 88 0.91 -14.61 16.63
N ILE A 89 0.24 -13.45 16.47
CA ILE A 89 -0.35 -13.03 15.19
C ILE A 89 0.60 -12.15 14.34
N LEU A 90 1.85 -12.01 14.73
CA LEU A 90 2.86 -11.24 13.99
C LEU A 90 3.02 -11.68 12.53
N PRO A 91 3.02 -13.00 12.19
CA PRO A 91 3.07 -13.44 10.79
C PRO A 91 1.89 -12.93 9.97
N GLU A 92 0.69 -12.90 10.54
CA GLU A 92 -0.52 -12.40 9.89
C GLU A 92 -0.48 -10.87 9.74
N ILE A 93 0.09 -10.16 10.73
CA ILE A 93 0.33 -8.70 10.63
C ILE A 93 1.29 -8.39 9.48
N TYR A 94 2.38 -9.15 9.36
CA TYR A 94 3.32 -9.01 8.26
C TYR A 94 2.66 -9.27 6.91
N SER A 95 1.91 -10.36 6.77
CA SER A 95 1.18 -10.68 5.55
C SER A 95 0.19 -9.57 5.15
N ALA A 96 -0.56 -9.03 6.12
CA ALA A 96 -1.48 -7.93 5.89
C ALA A 96 -0.76 -6.62 5.52
N PHE A 97 0.41 -6.35 6.12
CA PHE A 97 1.26 -5.21 5.78
C PHE A 97 1.77 -5.28 4.34
N GLU A 98 2.30 -6.46 3.93
CA GLU A 98 2.78 -6.68 2.55
C GLU A 98 1.64 -6.55 1.53
N ALA A 99 0.44 -7.01 1.85
CA ALA A 99 -0.73 -6.81 0.99
C ALA A 99 -1.08 -5.33 0.81
N LEU A 100 -1.03 -4.52 1.89
CA LEU A 100 -1.25 -3.08 1.83
C LEU A 100 -0.16 -2.37 1.02
N LYS A 101 1.10 -2.77 1.20
CA LYS A 101 2.25 -2.25 0.47
C LYS A 101 2.12 -2.56 -1.03
N ALA A 102 1.81 -3.80 -1.39
CA ALA A 102 1.58 -4.20 -2.77
C ALA A 102 0.39 -3.46 -3.42
N GLN A 103 -0.67 -3.21 -2.66
CA GLN A 103 -1.81 -2.42 -3.14
C GLN A 103 -1.44 -0.95 -3.39
N ASP A 104 -0.52 -0.38 -2.61
CA ASP A 104 -0.06 1.00 -2.78
C ASP A 104 1.02 1.13 -3.86
N GLU A 105 1.94 0.15 -3.92
CA GLU A 105 2.98 0.05 -4.95
C GLU A 105 2.45 -0.49 -6.28
N GLY A 106 1.20 -0.98 -6.31
CA GLY A 106 0.55 -1.49 -7.51
C GLY A 106 0.53 -0.47 -8.63
N THR A 107 0.89 -0.90 -9.82
CA THR A 107 0.74 -0.10 -11.05
C THR A 107 -0.73 0.13 -11.36
N LEU A 108 -1.08 1.36 -11.73
CA LEU A 108 -2.41 1.68 -12.26
C LEU A 108 -2.34 1.66 -13.78
N ASP A 109 -3.21 0.87 -14.40
CA ASP A 109 -3.39 0.91 -15.84
C ASP A 109 -4.11 2.21 -16.24
N ALA A 110 -3.46 2.99 -17.10
CA ALA A 110 -4.03 4.18 -17.68
C ALA A 110 -4.24 3.99 -19.20
N GLN A 111 -5.47 4.11 -19.65
CA GLN A 111 -5.77 4.17 -21.07
C GLN A 111 -5.85 5.64 -21.51
N ILE A 112 -4.93 6.04 -22.38
CA ILE A 112 -4.89 7.37 -22.97
C ILE A 112 -5.49 7.29 -24.37
N ILE A 113 -6.63 7.91 -24.57
CA ILE A 113 -7.33 8.00 -25.87
C ILE A 113 -7.02 9.38 -26.45
N ALA A 114 -6.45 9.44 -27.64
CA ALA A 114 -6.05 10.68 -28.29
C ALA A 114 -6.63 10.77 -29.71
N ALA A 115 -6.94 11.97 -30.16
CA ALA A 115 -7.42 12.20 -31.54
C ALA A 115 -6.32 11.96 -32.61
N THR A 116 -5.06 12.19 -32.22
CA THR A 116 -3.87 12.06 -33.07
C THR A 116 -2.75 11.34 -32.35
N LYS A 117 -1.73 10.94 -33.11
CA LYS A 117 -0.53 10.32 -32.51
C LYS A 117 0.15 11.27 -31.54
N ILE A 118 0.31 10.83 -30.31
CA ILE A 118 1.06 11.53 -29.26
C ILE A 118 2.53 11.11 -29.38
N SER A 119 3.44 12.08 -29.24
CA SER A 119 4.88 11.78 -29.22
C SER A 119 5.30 11.04 -27.94
N ALA A 120 6.42 10.30 -28.01
CA ALA A 120 6.94 9.60 -26.82
C ALA A 120 7.32 10.56 -25.67
N ALA A 121 7.70 11.80 -26.01
CA ALA A 121 8.02 12.82 -25.00
C ALA A 121 6.76 13.31 -24.26
N GLU A 122 5.69 13.59 -25.00
CA GLU A 122 4.40 13.99 -24.43
C GLU A 122 3.77 12.88 -23.58
N THR A 123 3.88 11.62 -24.02
CA THR A 123 3.43 10.46 -23.24
C THR A 123 4.16 10.38 -21.90
N LYS A 124 5.50 10.54 -21.89
CA LYS A 124 6.29 10.52 -20.65
C LYS A 124 5.88 11.65 -19.70
N ASP A 125 5.63 12.85 -20.22
CA ASP A 125 5.24 13.99 -19.41
C ASP A 125 3.84 13.79 -18.81
N LEU A 126 2.91 13.24 -19.58
CA LEU A 126 1.57 12.86 -19.16
C LEU A 126 1.62 11.80 -18.05
N VAL A 127 2.38 10.74 -18.24
CA VAL A 127 2.56 9.68 -17.24
C VAL A 127 3.12 10.25 -15.94
N LYS A 128 4.15 11.09 -15.98
CA LYS A 128 4.70 11.74 -14.78
C LYS A 128 3.67 12.59 -14.02
N ARG A 129 2.85 13.34 -14.73
CA ARG A 129 1.78 14.15 -14.12
C ARG A 129 0.70 13.26 -13.49
N LEU A 130 0.36 12.15 -14.14
CA LEU A 130 -0.58 11.18 -13.60
C LEU A 130 0.00 10.47 -12.38
N GLU A 131 1.26 10.05 -12.42
CA GLU A 131 1.97 9.46 -11.27
C GLU A 131 2.01 10.42 -10.08
N ALA A 132 2.30 11.70 -10.33
CA ALA A 132 2.27 12.74 -9.28
C ALA A 132 0.87 12.95 -8.69
N LYS A 133 -0.18 12.83 -9.52
CA LYS A 133 -1.57 13.01 -9.09
C LYS A 133 -2.12 11.82 -8.32
N PHE A 134 -1.80 10.60 -8.75
CA PHE A 134 -2.33 9.36 -8.17
C PHE A 134 -1.38 8.73 -7.13
N GLY A 135 -0.12 9.18 -7.06
CA GLY A 135 0.89 8.66 -6.12
C GLY A 135 1.31 7.21 -6.40
N LYS A 136 1.04 6.69 -7.60
CA LYS A 136 1.32 5.31 -8.02
C LYS A 136 2.02 5.29 -9.36
N LYS A 137 2.77 4.22 -9.63
CA LYS A 137 3.30 3.96 -10.97
C LYS A 137 2.15 3.75 -11.96
N ILE A 138 2.27 4.31 -13.15
CA ILE A 138 1.24 4.22 -14.19
C ILE A 138 1.78 3.51 -15.41
N GLU A 139 1.12 2.42 -15.81
CA GLU A 139 1.31 1.80 -17.10
C GLU A 139 0.32 2.40 -18.10
N ALA A 140 0.82 3.21 -19.03
CA ALA A 140 -0.02 3.89 -20.01
C ALA A 140 -0.13 3.08 -21.30
N SER A 141 -1.35 2.74 -21.69
CA SER A 141 -1.70 2.27 -23.02
C SER A 141 -2.30 3.42 -23.85
N ILE A 142 -1.84 3.59 -25.09
CA ILE A 142 -2.30 4.66 -25.97
C ILE A 142 -3.20 4.06 -27.05
N SER A 143 -4.39 4.60 -27.20
CA SER A 143 -5.29 4.32 -28.31
C SER A 143 -5.61 5.61 -29.08
N ILE A 144 -5.76 5.50 -30.38
CA ILE A 144 -6.11 6.63 -31.24
C ILE A 144 -7.58 6.50 -31.60
N ASP A 145 -8.36 7.55 -31.29
CA ASP A 145 -9.77 7.64 -31.63
C ASP A 145 -10.07 9.04 -32.17
N SER A 146 -10.36 9.11 -33.47
CA SER A 146 -10.70 10.34 -34.15
C SER A 146 -12.09 10.90 -33.76
N GLU A 147 -12.94 10.09 -33.12
CA GLU A 147 -14.29 10.54 -32.71
C GLU A 147 -14.27 11.59 -31.60
N ILE A 148 -13.17 11.71 -30.87
CA ILE A 148 -13.04 12.74 -29.82
C ILE A 148 -12.76 14.13 -30.38
N ILE A 149 -12.59 14.25 -31.73
CA ILE A 149 -12.35 15.50 -32.50
C ILE A 149 -10.99 16.13 -32.21
N GLY A 150 -10.58 16.18 -30.95
CA GLY A 150 -9.31 16.74 -30.47
C GLY A 150 -9.13 16.59 -28.97
N GLY A 151 -7.89 16.83 -28.49
CA GLY A 151 -7.54 16.65 -27.09
C GLY A 151 -7.28 15.20 -26.72
N ILE A 152 -7.40 14.90 -25.44
CA ILE A 152 -7.14 13.57 -24.86
C ILE A 152 -8.22 13.20 -23.84
N LYS A 153 -8.52 11.92 -23.75
CA LYS A 153 -9.32 11.33 -22.68
C LYS A 153 -8.47 10.28 -21.98
N ILE A 154 -8.40 10.34 -20.65
CA ILE A 154 -7.58 9.45 -19.86
C ILE A 154 -8.50 8.67 -18.91
N ILE A 155 -8.38 7.35 -18.91
CA ILE A 155 -9.11 6.44 -18.03
C ILE A 155 -8.06 5.77 -17.13
N VAL A 156 -8.16 5.98 -15.80
CA VAL A 156 -7.27 5.37 -14.82
C VAL A 156 -8.13 4.64 -13.80
N GLY A 157 -8.18 3.31 -13.91
CA GLY A 157 -9.11 2.50 -13.12
C GLY A 157 -10.55 2.98 -13.30
N ASP A 158 -11.20 3.41 -12.22
CA ASP A 158 -12.58 3.92 -12.25
C ASP A 158 -12.68 5.45 -12.49
N THR A 159 -11.53 6.13 -12.65
CA THR A 159 -11.48 7.59 -12.83
C THR A 159 -11.32 7.94 -14.29
N VAL A 160 -12.24 8.74 -14.83
CA VAL A 160 -12.17 9.28 -16.19
C VAL A 160 -11.84 10.77 -16.15
N ILE A 161 -10.75 11.16 -16.80
CA ILE A 161 -10.36 12.56 -17.03
C ILE A 161 -10.56 12.86 -18.49
N ASP A 162 -11.63 13.59 -18.81
CA ASP A 162 -11.97 13.96 -20.19
C ASP A 162 -11.54 15.41 -20.47
N ALA A 163 -10.50 15.56 -21.27
CA ALA A 163 -10.01 16.82 -21.80
C ALA A 163 -10.17 16.87 -23.34
N SER A 164 -11.15 16.13 -23.87
CA SER A 164 -11.47 16.15 -25.31
C SER A 164 -12.32 17.35 -25.68
N VAL A 165 -12.18 17.80 -26.94
CA VAL A 165 -13.02 18.86 -27.48
C VAL A 165 -14.48 18.44 -27.51
N LYS A 166 -14.77 17.16 -27.83
CA LYS A 166 -16.12 16.60 -27.83
C LYS A 166 -16.77 16.70 -26.45
N GLY A 167 -16.04 16.32 -25.36
CA GLY A 167 -16.53 16.43 -24.00
C GLY A 167 -16.79 17.87 -23.55
N GLN A 168 -15.92 18.80 -23.94
CA GLN A 168 -16.11 20.24 -23.67
C GLN A 168 -17.35 20.81 -24.39
N LEU A 169 -17.57 20.44 -25.66
CA LEU A 169 -18.76 20.84 -26.40
C LEU A 169 -20.05 20.27 -25.80
N GLN A 170 -20.02 19.02 -25.36
CA GLN A 170 -21.18 18.42 -24.69
C GLN A 170 -21.50 19.12 -23.37
N ASN A 171 -20.50 19.41 -22.55
CA ASN A 171 -20.68 20.15 -21.31
C ASN A 171 -21.24 21.55 -21.54
N LEU A 172 -20.79 22.23 -22.59
CA LEU A 172 -21.31 23.54 -23.00
C LEU A 172 -22.77 23.43 -23.43
N ALA A 173 -23.11 22.43 -24.25
CA ALA A 173 -24.49 22.19 -24.66
C ALA A 173 -25.43 21.95 -23.50
N TYR A 174 -25.01 21.13 -22.53
CA TYR A 174 -25.78 20.92 -21.29
C TYR A 174 -25.98 22.19 -20.47
N SER A 175 -24.94 23.04 -20.35
CA SER A 175 -25.06 24.32 -19.63
C SER A 175 -25.94 25.36 -20.31
N LEU A 176 -26.16 25.24 -21.63
CA LEU A 176 -27.04 26.14 -22.38
C LEU A 176 -28.51 25.65 -22.42
N THR A 177 -28.75 24.37 -22.11
CA THR A 177 -30.09 23.77 -22.14
C THR A 177 -30.68 23.53 -20.75
N ALA A 178 -29.92 23.77 -19.66
CA ALA A 178 -30.36 23.75 -18.28
C ALA A 178 -30.76 25.14 -17.81
#